data_dd90419f058c7598effd615e9b382d23
#
_entry.id   dd90419f058c7598effd615e9b382d23
#
_cell.length_a   1.000
_cell.length_b   1.000
_cell.length_c   1.000
_cell.angle_alpha   90.00
_cell.angle_beta   90.00
_cell.angle_gamma   90.00
#
_symmetry.space_group_name_H-M   'P 1'
#
loop_
_entity.id
_entity.type
_entity.pdbx_description
1 polymer ?
#
loop_
_entity_poly.entity_id
_entity_poly.type
_entity_poly.pdbx_seq_one_letter_code
_entity_poly.pdbx_strand_id
1 'polypeptide(L)'
;MTANTADVRDETVEVWDSRLRLHVKIAGDGPPLLYFHPLMGLSWSPWLDQLAQRYTVYAPEHPGTSPGDPQAIREVQTFWELLLVYEEAIRKLGLERPAAIGQSFGGMVAADLAASFPRVFSRLVLLSPAGLWRDDAPIPLMEMVAGPPEELPTYVFAHPESEAARAALALPEDPEQIPKAIAQGIWNTGCTTKFAWPIADHGLDRRLHRIQVPTLIVWGREDALVPVAYAKEFGSRIAGSQVEVIDDCGHAVPVDQPERSWTAISGFLAG
;
A
#
# COMPACT_ATOMS: atom_id res chain seq x y z
N MET A 1 22.83 -9.65 13.34
CA MET A 1 21.67 -10.42 13.85
C MET A 1 20.97 -10.96 12.62
N THR A 2 20.89 -12.27 12.45
CA THR A 2 20.12 -12.88 11.36
C THR A 2 18.67 -12.49 11.57
N ALA A 3 18.11 -11.71 10.63
CA ALA A 3 16.70 -11.38 10.64
C ALA A 3 15.92 -12.70 10.62
N ASN A 4 15.11 -12.92 11.65
CA ASN A 4 14.20 -14.06 11.70
C ASN A 4 13.11 -13.75 10.66
N THR A 5 13.25 -14.31 9.45
CA THR A 5 12.23 -14.18 8.41
C THR A 5 10.95 -14.82 8.92
N ALA A 6 9.86 -14.09 8.91
CA ALA A 6 8.55 -14.61 9.33
C ALA A 6 8.14 -15.78 8.40
N ASP A 7 7.51 -16.81 8.98
CA ASP A 7 6.90 -17.89 8.20
C ASP A 7 5.63 -17.35 7.51
N VAL A 8 5.78 -17.00 6.23
CA VAL A 8 4.72 -16.43 5.41
C VAL A 8 3.90 -17.55 4.77
N ARG A 9 2.65 -17.67 5.15
CA ARG A 9 1.69 -18.59 4.51
C ARG A 9 0.83 -17.85 3.49
N ASP A 10 0.44 -18.56 2.44
CA ASP A 10 -0.51 -18.08 1.45
C ASP A 10 -1.91 -18.63 1.77
N GLU A 11 -2.91 -17.76 1.77
CA GLU A 11 -4.32 -18.12 1.91
C GLU A 11 -5.10 -17.52 0.74
N THR A 12 -6.21 -18.16 0.38
CA THR A 12 -7.09 -17.71 -0.68
C THR A 12 -8.50 -17.56 -0.15
N VAL A 13 -9.10 -16.38 -0.38
CA VAL A 13 -10.47 -16.08 0.02
C VAL A 13 -11.34 -15.92 -1.23
N GLU A 14 -12.38 -16.75 -1.34
CA GLU A 14 -13.38 -16.59 -2.39
C GLU A 14 -14.30 -15.42 -2.07
N VAL A 15 -14.36 -14.45 -2.97
CA VAL A 15 -15.18 -13.23 -2.85
C VAL A 15 -15.93 -12.99 -4.16
N TRP A 16 -16.81 -11.98 -4.17
CA TRP A 16 -17.52 -11.57 -5.38
C TRP A 16 -18.38 -12.70 -5.96
N ASP A 17 -19.16 -13.34 -5.07
CA ASP A 17 -19.98 -14.53 -5.40
C ASP A 17 -19.13 -15.68 -5.99
N SER A 18 -17.98 -15.94 -5.37
CA SER A 18 -16.97 -16.97 -5.76
C SER A 18 -16.36 -16.78 -7.16
N ARG A 19 -16.58 -15.63 -7.81
CA ARG A 19 -15.97 -15.31 -9.11
C ARG A 19 -14.52 -14.87 -8.99
N LEU A 20 -14.11 -14.41 -7.82
CA LEU A 20 -12.76 -13.95 -7.58
C LEU A 20 -12.15 -14.66 -6.35
N ARG A 21 -10.94 -15.16 -6.51
CA ARG A 21 -10.11 -15.66 -5.42
C ARG A 21 -9.07 -14.60 -5.07
N LEU A 22 -9.24 -13.98 -3.90
CA LEU A 22 -8.27 -13.02 -3.41
C LEU A 22 -7.16 -13.75 -2.67
N HIS A 23 -5.93 -13.62 -3.14
CA HIS A 23 -4.75 -14.19 -2.50
C HIS A 23 -4.30 -13.27 -1.36
N VAL A 24 -3.97 -13.86 -0.20
CA VAL A 24 -3.57 -13.13 1.00
C VAL A 24 -2.33 -13.78 1.59
N LYS A 25 -1.25 -13.02 1.71
CA LYS A 25 -0.07 -13.45 2.47
C LYS A 25 -0.28 -13.14 3.94
N ILE A 26 0.01 -14.12 4.80
CA ILE A 26 -0.23 -14.00 6.23
C ILE A 26 1.01 -14.44 6.99
N ALA A 27 1.44 -13.62 7.97
CA ALA A 27 2.51 -14.00 8.89
C ALA A 27 2.31 -13.39 10.27
N GLY A 28 2.88 -14.03 11.29
CA GLY A 28 2.76 -13.63 12.69
C GLY A 28 1.56 -14.25 13.41
N ASP A 29 1.45 -13.99 14.73
CA ASP A 29 0.45 -14.57 15.62
C ASP A 29 -0.17 -13.58 16.62
N GLY A 30 0.08 -12.27 16.42
CA GLY A 30 -0.46 -11.17 17.24
C GLY A 30 -1.85 -10.71 16.80
N PRO A 31 -2.28 -9.52 17.29
CA PRO A 31 -3.53 -8.89 16.84
C PRO A 31 -3.57 -8.69 15.32
N PRO A 32 -4.75 -8.79 14.67
CA PRO A 32 -4.85 -8.69 13.22
C PRO A 32 -4.51 -7.29 12.70
N LEU A 33 -3.67 -7.25 11.67
CA LEU A 33 -3.24 -6.05 10.96
C LEU A 33 -3.34 -6.27 9.46
N LEU A 34 -4.11 -5.45 8.75
CA LEU A 34 -4.16 -5.45 7.30
C LEU A 34 -3.06 -4.56 6.72
N TYR A 35 -2.40 -5.03 5.68
CA TYR A 35 -1.46 -4.24 4.89
C TYR A 35 -1.88 -4.19 3.43
N PHE A 36 -2.21 -3.01 2.92
CA PHE A 36 -2.51 -2.76 1.52
C PHE A 36 -1.27 -2.24 0.80
N HIS A 37 -0.80 -3.01 -0.17
CA HIS A 37 0.47 -2.76 -0.86
C HIS A 37 0.40 -1.65 -1.91
N PRO A 38 1.56 -1.05 -2.28
CA PRO A 38 1.63 -0.01 -3.30
C PRO A 38 1.38 -0.54 -4.72
N LEU A 39 1.52 0.36 -5.70
CA LEU A 39 1.17 0.17 -7.10
C LEU A 39 1.88 -1.01 -7.78
N MET A 40 3.14 -1.28 -7.46
CA MET A 40 3.96 -2.29 -8.16
C MET A 40 3.71 -3.74 -7.70
N GLY A 41 2.76 -3.95 -6.79
CA GLY A 41 2.47 -5.28 -6.24
C GLY A 41 3.00 -5.47 -4.83
N LEU A 42 2.67 -6.63 -4.23
CA LEU A 42 3.12 -7.01 -2.91
C LEU A 42 4.52 -7.60 -2.97
N SER A 43 5.47 -6.93 -2.32
CA SER A 43 6.77 -7.51 -1.97
C SER A 43 6.82 -7.68 -0.45
N TRP A 44 7.03 -8.92 0.01
CA TRP A 44 7.20 -9.19 1.43
C TRP A 44 8.60 -8.75 1.86
N SER A 45 8.67 -7.66 2.58
CA SER A 45 9.92 -6.98 2.95
C SER A 45 10.33 -7.26 4.40
N PRO A 46 11.59 -7.00 4.79
CA PRO A 46 12.03 -7.06 6.19
C PRO A 46 11.20 -6.16 7.13
N TRP A 47 10.62 -5.09 6.60
CA TRP A 47 9.73 -4.23 7.37
C TRP A 47 8.39 -4.92 7.69
N LEU A 48 7.86 -5.74 6.76
CA LEU A 48 6.69 -6.59 7.04
C LEU A 48 7.03 -7.72 8.02
N ASP A 49 8.24 -8.30 7.96
CA ASP A 49 8.72 -9.24 8.98
C ASP A 49 8.73 -8.61 10.37
N GLN A 50 9.15 -7.34 10.47
CA GLN A 50 9.14 -6.61 11.75
C GLN A 50 7.72 -6.37 12.28
N LEU A 51 6.75 -6.09 11.41
CA LEU A 51 5.32 -6.04 11.79
C LEU A 51 4.82 -7.40 12.26
N ALA A 52 5.18 -8.48 11.56
CA ALA A 52 4.76 -9.85 11.87
C ALA A 52 5.30 -10.37 13.22
N GLN A 53 6.33 -9.73 13.80
CA GLN A 53 6.77 -10.04 15.17
C GLN A 53 5.79 -9.58 16.25
N ARG A 54 4.84 -8.70 15.93
CA ARG A 54 3.88 -8.13 16.90
C ARG A 54 2.42 -8.31 16.51
N TYR A 55 2.16 -8.51 15.22
CA TYR A 55 0.82 -8.60 14.64
C TYR A 55 0.69 -9.85 13.79
N THR A 56 -0.52 -10.33 13.62
CA THR A 56 -0.83 -11.20 12.47
C THR A 56 -1.09 -10.29 11.28
N VAL A 57 -0.10 -10.17 10.40
CA VAL A 57 -0.17 -9.34 9.21
C VAL A 57 -0.91 -10.08 8.10
N TYR A 58 -2.01 -9.52 7.64
CA TYR A 58 -2.76 -9.96 6.47
C TYR A 58 -2.48 -8.99 5.32
N ALA A 59 -1.78 -9.45 4.31
CA ALA A 59 -1.43 -8.65 3.13
C ALA A 59 -2.13 -9.20 1.88
N PRO A 60 -3.36 -8.72 1.56
CA PRO A 60 -4.04 -9.13 0.34
C PRO A 60 -3.28 -8.60 -0.88
N GLU A 61 -3.10 -9.47 -1.86
CA GLU A 61 -2.61 -9.07 -3.19
C GLU A 61 -3.76 -8.46 -3.98
N HIS A 62 -3.54 -7.29 -4.59
CA HIS A 62 -4.58 -6.67 -5.43
C HIS A 62 -4.99 -7.62 -6.57
N PRO A 63 -6.27 -7.69 -6.94
CA PRO A 63 -6.73 -8.60 -8.00
C PRO A 63 -5.87 -8.50 -9.25
N GLY A 64 -5.37 -9.66 -9.70
CA GLY A 64 -4.49 -9.77 -10.85
C GLY A 64 -2.99 -9.59 -10.57
N THR A 65 -2.58 -9.15 -9.37
CA THR A 65 -1.14 -9.00 -9.06
C THR A 65 -0.49 -10.28 -8.55
N SER A 66 -1.30 -11.29 -8.20
CA SER A 66 -0.78 -12.61 -7.82
C SER A 66 -0.28 -13.36 -9.05
N PRO A 67 0.96 -13.89 -9.06
CA PRO A 67 1.52 -14.60 -10.21
C PRO A 67 0.70 -15.81 -10.65
N GLY A 68 -0.04 -16.43 -9.74
CA GLY A 68 -0.87 -17.61 -10.00
C GLY A 68 -2.25 -17.28 -10.57
N ASP A 69 -2.71 -16.03 -10.51
CA ASP A 69 -4.06 -15.63 -10.95
C ASP A 69 -4.10 -14.23 -11.62
N PRO A 70 -3.37 -14.02 -12.73
CA PRO A 70 -3.31 -12.71 -13.38
C PRO A 70 -4.65 -12.29 -13.98
N GLN A 71 -5.58 -13.21 -14.24
CA GLN A 71 -6.89 -12.89 -14.82
C GLN A 71 -7.91 -12.36 -13.82
N ALA A 72 -7.64 -12.46 -12.51
CA ALA A 72 -8.53 -11.96 -11.46
C ALA A 72 -8.88 -10.46 -11.63
N ILE A 73 -8.00 -9.67 -12.25
CA ILE A 73 -8.27 -8.24 -12.55
C ILE A 73 -9.50 -8.03 -13.45
N ARG A 74 -9.91 -9.03 -14.23
CA ARG A 74 -11.08 -8.93 -15.13
C ARG A 74 -12.40 -8.94 -14.37
N GLU A 75 -12.42 -9.51 -13.18
CA GLU A 75 -13.61 -9.61 -12.34
C GLU A 75 -13.95 -8.29 -11.63
N VAL A 76 -13.01 -7.33 -11.60
CA VAL A 76 -13.18 -6.04 -10.93
C VAL A 76 -13.10 -4.90 -11.95
N GLN A 77 -14.22 -4.25 -12.25
CA GLN A 77 -14.29 -3.24 -13.29
C GLN A 77 -14.12 -1.79 -12.78
N THR A 78 -14.55 -1.52 -11.56
CA THR A 78 -14.52 -0.19 -10.97
C THR A 78 -13.75 -0.17 -9.66
N PHE A 79 -13.26 1.00 -9.28
CA PHE A 79 -12.63 1.16 -7.97
C PHE A 79 -13.59 0.87 -6.81
N TRP A 80 -14.89 1.17 -6.99
CA TRP A 80 -15.91 0.82 -5.99
C TRP A 80 -16.06 -0.69 -5.81
N GLU A 81 -16.04 -1.46 -6.90
CA GLU A 81 -16.06 -2.93 -6.82
C GLU A 81 -14.81 -3.46 -6.10
N LEU A 82 -13.63 -2.84 -6.31
CA LEU A 82 -12.42 -3.20 -5.58
C LEU A 82 -12.61 -3.01 -4.06
N LEU A 83 -13.24 -1.92 -3.63
CA LEU A 83 -13.53 -1.69 -2.21
C LEU A 83 -14.50 -2.74 -1.65
N LEU A 84 -15.53 -3.13 -2.41
CA LEU A 84 -16.47 -4.18 -2.01
C LEU A 84 -15.79 -5.55 -1.90
N VAL A 85 -14.88 -5.87 -2.82
CA VAL A 85 -14.05 -7.09 -2.77
C VAL A 85 -13.24 -7.14 -1.46
N TYR A 86 -12.61 -6.05 -1.08
CA TYR A 86 -11.84 -6.01 0.16
C TYR A 86 -12.72 -6.06 1.42
N GLU A 87 -13.85 -5.36 1.42
CA GLU A 87 -14.79 -5.43 2.54
C GLU A 87 -15.28 -6.86 2.74
N GLU A 88 -15.67 -7.53 1.66
CA GLU A 88 -16.11 -8.93 1.71
C GLU A 88 -14.97 -9.87 2.18
N ALA A 89 -13.74 -9.66 1.71
CA ALA A 89 -12.58 -10.45 2.14
C ALA A 89 -12.28 -10.28 3.62
N ILE A 90 -12.29 -9.06 4.15
CA ILE A 90 -12.10 -8.76 5.58
C ILE A 90 -13.12 -9.52 6.42
N ARG A 91 -14.38 -9.49 6.01
CA ARG A 91 -15.48 -10.19 6.69
C ARG A 91 -15.34 -11.72 6.62
N LYS A 92 -14.95 -12.26 5.46
CA LYS A 92 -14.77 -13.72 5.26
C LYS A 92 -13.54 -14.27 6.00
N LEU A 93 -12.49 -13.46 6.15
CA LEU A 93 -11.34 -13.76 7.00
C LEU A 93 -11.66 -13.71 8.50
N GLY A 94 -12.86 -13.31 8.88
CA GLY A 94 -13.26 -13.20 10.28
C GLY A 94 -12.56 -12.05 11.02
N LEU A 95 -12.08 -11.04 10.31
CA LEU A 95 -11.34 -9.92 10.90
C LEU A 95 -12.32 -8.88 11.45
N GLU A 96 -12.45 -8.86 12.77
CA GLU A 96 -13.31 -7.87 13.45
C GLU A 96 -12.53 -6.59 13.73
N ARG A 97 -12.76 -5.56 12.91
CA ARG A 97 -12.14 -4.24 13.04
C ARG A 97 -10.60 -4.31 13.19
N PRO A 98 -9.87 -4.95 12.26
CA PRO A 98 -8.41 -4.99 12.34
C PRO A 98 -7.83 -3.56 12.27
N ALA A 99 -6.59 -3.37 12.73
CA ALA A 99 -5.84 -2.21 12.33
C ALA A 99 -5.46 -2.32 10.84
N ALA A 100 -5.25 -1.20 10.16
CA ALA A 100 -4.86 -1.20 8.75
C ALA A 100 -3.70 -0.24 8.48
N ILE A 101 -2.79 -0.67 7.60
CA ILE A 101 -1.74 0.16 7.01
C ILE A 101 -1.95 0.13 5.50
N GLY A 102 -1.99 1.28 4.85
CA GLY A 102 -2.00 1.37 3.40
C GLY A 102 -0.88 2.25 2.89
N GLN A 103 -0.13 1.77 1.90
CA GLN A 103 0.97 2.50 1.28
C GLN A 103 0.60 2.92 -0.14
N SER A 104 0.81 4.21 -0.49
CA SER A 104 0.61 4.70 -1.86
C SER A 104 -0.80 4.37 -2.40
N PHE A 105 -0.91 3.59 -3.47
CA PHE A 105 -2.18 3.06 -3.98
C PHE A 105 -2.95 2.27 -2.91
N GLY A 106 -2.28 1.43 -2.13
CA GLY A 106 -2.88 0.75 -0.99
C GLY A 106 -3.38 1.71 0.09
N GLY A 107 -2.73 2.87 0.24
CA GLY A 107 -3.19 3.97 1.10
C GLY A 107 -4.49 4.61 0.61
N MET A 108 -4.64 4.80 -0.71
CA MET A 108 -5.90 5.23 -1.33
C MET A 108 -7.02 4.22 -1.05
N VAL A 109 -6.75 2.92 -1.24
CA VAL A 109 -7.71 1.84 -0.97
C VAL A 109 -8.12 1.85 0.50
N ALA A 110 -7.14 1.88 1.44
CA ALA A 110 -7.41 1.85 2.87
C ALA A 110 -8.20 3.09 3.35
N ALA A 111 -7.85 4.28 2.85
CA ALA A 111 -8.56 5.51 3.17
C ALA A 111 -10.01 5.49 2.68
N ASP A 112 -10.24 5.02 1.45
CA ASP A 112 -11.59 4.96 0.89
C ASP A 112 -12.44 3.86 1.53
N LEU A 113 -11.84 2.72 1.90
CA LEU A 113 -12.50 1.70 2.73
C LEU A 113 -12.94 2.29 4.07
N ALA A 114 -12.05 3.00 4.79
CA ALA A 114 -12.37 3.62 6.07
C ALA A 114 -13.45 4.70 5.95
N ALA A 115 -13.46 5.46 4.85
CA ALA A 115 -14.46 6.49 4.58
C ALA A 115 -15.82 5.90 4.18
N SER A 116 -15.82 4.81 3.40
CA SER A 116 -17.04 4.16 2.89
C SER A 116 -17.66 3.23 3.94
N PHE A 117 -16.83 2.57 4.75
CA PHE A 117 -17.22 1.63 5.80
C PHE A 117 -16.62 2.07 7.15
N PRO A 118 -17.17 3.08 7.85
CA PRO A 118 -16.54 3.73 9.00
C PRO A 118 -16.20 2.82 10.20
N ARG A 119 -16.69 1.57 10.21
CA ARG A 119 -16.42 0.57 11.25
C ARG A 119 -15.51 -0.57 10.79
N VAL A 120 -14.96 -0.51 9.57
CA VAL A 120 -14.17 -1.60 9.00
C VAL A 120 -12.82 -1.79 9.72
N PHE A 121 -12.24 -0.70 10.20
CA PHE A 121 -10.95 -0.72 10.93
C PHE A 121 -11.09 -0.25 12.37
N SER A 122 -10.10 -0.58 13.21
CA SER A 122 -9.94 0.00 14.55
C SER A 122 -9.00 1.22 14.53
N ARG A 123 -7.97 1.19 13.70
CA ARG A 123 -6.96 2.23 13.47
C ARG A 123 -6.54 2.22 12.01
N LEU A 124 -6.09 3.37 11.52
CA LEU A 124 -5.63 3.51 10.14
C LEU A 124 -4.27 4.20 10.10
N VAL A 125 -3.32 3.61 9.38
CA VAL A 125 -2.05 4.23 9.04
C VAL A 125 -1.97 4.41 7.53
N LEU A 126 -1.66 5.61 7.08
CA LEU A 126 -1.53 5.98 5.68
C LEU A 126 -0.07 6.39 5.41
N LEU A 127 0.62 5.66 4.53
CA LEU A 127 2.00 5.92 4.13
C LEU A 127 2.00 6.52 2.72
N SER A 128 2.26 7.81 2.62
CA SER A 128 2.26 8.56 1.34
C SER A 128 1.09 8.16 0.43
N PRO A 129 -0.18 8.21 0.92
CA PRO A 129 -1.32 7.70 0.16
C PRO A 129 -1.55 8.50 -1.12
N ALA A 130 -1.88 7.82 -2.22
CA ALA A 130 -2.52 8.42 -3.39
C ALA A 130 -4.02 8.69 -3.12
N GLY A 131 -4.77 9.13 -4.14
CA GLY A 131 -6.23 9.22 -4.08
C GLY A 131 -6.80 10.64 -4.05
N LEU A 132 -5.95 11.65 -4.06
CA LEU A 132 -6.31 13.06 -4.21
C LEU A 132 -5.60 13.66 -5.43
N TRP A 133 -6.15 14.75 -5.96
CA TRP A 133 -5.53 15.53 -7.03
C TRP A 133 -5.47 17.02 -6.70
N ARG A 134 -4.34 17.62 -7.05
CA ARG A 134 -4.10 19.08 -6.98
C ARG A 134 -3.42 19.54 -8.26
N ASP A 135 -3.98 20.57 -8.91
CA ASP A 135 -3.41 21.11 -10.14
C ASP A 135 -2.08 21.85 -9.90
N ASP A 136 -1.85 22.35 -8.68
CA ASP A 136 -0.61 23.02 -8.27
C ASP A 136 0.49 22.08 -7.75
N ALA A 137 0.16 20.78 -7.60
CA ALA A 137 1.08 19.72 -7.18
C ALA A 137 0.71 18.39 -7.87
N PRO A 138 0.82 18.31 -9.21
CA PRO A 138 0.41 17.12 -9.95
C PRO A 138 1.26 15.91 -9.57
N ILE A 139 0.63 14.73 -9.65
CA ILE A 139 1.31 13.43 -9.43
C ILE A 139 1.88 13.00 -10.78
N PRO A 140 3.20 12.83 -10.95
CA PRO A 140 3.84 12.47 -12.22
C PRO A 140 3.74 10.95 -12.50
N LEU A 141 2.52 10.40 -12.39
CA LEU A 141 2.29 8.97 -12.58
C LEU A 141 2.58 8.52 -14.01
N MET A 142 2.28 9.38 -15.00
CA MET A 142 2.55 9.13 -16.41
C MET A 142 4.05 9.02 -16.66
N GLU A 143 4.78 10.00 -16.17
CA GLU A 143 6.23 10.12 -16.31
C GLU A 143 6.92 8.91 -15.65
N MET A 144 6.46 8.53 -14.47
CA MET A 144 7.00 7.35 -13.77
C MET A 144 6.71 6.04 -14.51
N VAL A 145 5.49 5.85 -15.03
CA VAL A 145 5.08 4.56 -15.62
C VAL A 145 5.56 4.41 -17.07
N ALA A 146 5.56 5.48 -17.85
CA ALA A 146 5.93 5.48 -19.26
C ALA A 146 7.35 5.99 -19.54
N GLY A 147 8.02 6.53 -18.52
CA GLY A 147 9.41 7.01 -18.61
C GLY A 147 10.44 5.90 -18.62
N PRO A 148 11.73 6.26 -18.74
CA PRO A 148 12.83 5.31 -18.68
C PRO A 148 12.85 4.56 -17.33
N PRO A 149 13.00 3.22 -17.32
CA PRO A 149 13.01 2.44 -16.08
C PRO A 149 14.10 2.88 -15.08
N GLU A 150 15.20 3.43 -15.56
CA GLU A 150 16.31 3.96 -14.74
C GLU A 150 15.93 5.22 -13.95
N GLU A 151 14.86 5.92 -14.34
CA GLU A 151 14.33 7.08 -13.62
C GLU A 151 13.36 6.68 -12.48
N LEU A 152 12.79 5.46 -12.52
CA LEU A 152 11.86 5.00 -11.50
C LEU A 152 12.35 5.22 -10.06
N PRO A 153 13.62 4.90 -9.71
CA PRO A 153 14.12 5.10 -8.34
C PRO A 153 14.05 6.55 -7.88
N THR A 154 14.16 7.54 -8.79
CA THR A 154 14.13 8.97 -8.45
C THR A 154 12.74 9.47 -8.03
N TYR A 155 11.67 8.80 -8.49
CA TYR A 155 10.31 9.08 -8.03
C TYR A 155 9.99 8.46 -6.67
N VAL A 156 10.67 7.34 -6.34
CA VAL A 156 10.28 6.50 -5.21
C VAL A 156 11.13 6.76 -3.97
N PHE A 157 12.42 7.04 -4.13
CA PHE A 157 13.37 7.17 -3.01
C PHE A 157 13.99 8.56 -2.94
N ALA A 158 14.22 9.03 -1.71
CA ALA A 158 15.00 10.25 -1.49
C ALA A 158 16.47 10.05 -1.89
N HIS A 159 16.99 8.83 -1.71
CA HIS A 159 18.35 8.44 -2.04
C HIS A 159 18.35 7.22 -2.98
N PRO A 160 18.12 7.41 -4.30
CA PRO A 160 18.02 6.32 -5.28
C PRO A 160 19.23 5.39 -5.33
N GLU A 161 20.41 5.93 -4.98
CA GLU A 161 21.70 5.20 -4.98
C GLU A 161 21.99 4.48 -3.66
N SER A 162 21.10 4.54 -2.67
CA SER A 162 21.28 3.83 -1.40
C SER A 162 21.21 2.32 -1.58
N GLU A 163 21.86 1.57 -0.69
CA GLU A 163 21.79 0.10 -0.68
C GLU A 163 20.34 -0.38 -0.49
N ALA A 164 19.55 0.29 0.37
CA ALA A 164 18.17 -0.04 0.62
C ALA A 164 17.28 0.15 -0.63
N ALA A 165 17.46 1.25 -1.38
CA ALA A 165 16.75 1.50 -2.62
C ALA A 165 17.08 0.46 -3.69
N ARG A 166 18.38 0.13 -3.87
CA ARG A 166 18.82 -0.91 -4.79
C ARG A 166 18.27 -2.28 -4.42
N ALA A 167 18.30 -2.64 -3.14
CA ALA A 167 17.75 -3.91 -2.67
C ALA A 167 16.22 -4.00 -2.87
N ALA A 168 15.49 -2.90 -2.67
CA ALA A 168 14.04 -2.86 -2.85
C ALA A 168 13.61 -3.06 -4.32
N LEU A 169 14.45 -2.69 -5.28
CA LEU A 169 14.22 -2.84 -6.72
C LEU A 169 15.08 -3.94 -7.37
N ALA A 170 15.77 -4.75 -6.56
CA ALA A 170 16.64 -5.79 -7.08
C ALA A 170 15.85 -6.82 -7.90
N LEU A 171 16.38 -7.14 -9.07
CA LEU A 171 15.93 -8.25 -9.88
C LEU A 171 16.47 -9.58 -9.32
N PRO A 172 15.85 -10.71 -9.64
CA PRO A 172 16.37 -12.03 -9.27
C PRO A 172 17.83 -12.21 -9.70
N GLU A 173 18.62 -12.91 -8.88
CA GLU A 173 20.02 -13.24 -9.20
C GLU A 173 20.13 -14.18 -10.40
N ASP A 174 19.14 -15.05 -10.59
CA ASP A 174 19.06 -15.97 -11.71
C ASP A 174 18.62 -15.23 -12.99
N PRO A 175 19.50 -15.12 -14.01
CA PRO A 175 19.20 -14.41 -15.26
C PRO A 175 17.97 -14.96 -16.00
N GLU A 176 17.64 -16.25 -15.83
CA GLU A 176 16.47 -16.87 -16.48
C GLU A 176 15.15 -16.38 -15.88
N GLN A 177 15.17 -15.88 -14.63
CA GLN A 177 13.99 -15.34 -13.96
C GLN A 177 13.78 -13.85 -14.21
N ILE A 178 14.79 -13.11 -14.66
CA ILE A 178 14.72 -11.66 -14.87
C ILE A 178 13.58 -11.25 -15.80
N PRO A 179 13.40 -11.85 -17.02
CA PRO A 179 12.32 -11.46 -17.90
C PRO A 179 10.94 -11.66 -17.29
N LYS A 180 10.78 -12.74 -16.51
CA LYS A 180 9.51 -13.04 -15.81
C LYS A 180 9.24 -12.02 -14.72
N ALA A 181 10.25 -11.63 -13.94
CA ALA A 181 10.11 -10.64 -12.88
C ALA A 181 9.74 -9.26 -13.44
N ILE A 182 10.38 -8.84 -14.53
CA ILE A 182 10.06 -7.59 -15.23
C ILE A 182 8.62 -7.63 -15.76
N ALA A 183 8.23 -8.70 -16.45
CA ALA A 183 6.89 -8.87 -16.98
C ALA A 183 5.83 -8.85 -15.86
N GLN A 184 6.12 -9.48 -14.70
CA GLN A 184 5.24 -9.46 -13.54
C GLN A 184 5.10 -8.04 -12.95
N GLY A 185 6.20 -7.29 -12.84
CA GLY A 185 6.17 -5.89 -12.36
C GLY A 185 5.34 -4.98 -13.27
N ILE A 186 5.49 -5.10 -14.59
CA ILE A 186 4.69 -4.37 -15.58
C ILE A 186 3.21 -4.76 -15.46
N TRP A 187 2.92 -6.04 -15.33
CA TRP A 187 1.55 -6.55 -15.18
C TRP A 187 0.91 -6.02 -13.89
N ASN A 188 1.61 -6.10 -12.76
CA ASN A 188 1.12 -5.60 -11.48
C ASN A 188 0.78 -4.10 -11.54
N THR A 189 1.68 -3.32 -12.15
CA THR A 189 1.46 -1.89 -12.39
C THR A 189 0.22 -1.66 -13.25
N GLY A 190 0.04 -2.44 -14.31
CA GLY A 190 -1.15 -2.38 -15.16
C GLY A 190 -2.45 -2.69 -14.41
N CYS A 191 -2.44 -3.70 -13.52
CA CYS A 191 -3.60 -4.05 -12.71
C CYS A 191 -4.01 -2.93 -11.76
N THR A 192 -3.05 -2.32 -11.07
CA THR A 192 -3.32 -1.25 -10.10
C THR A 192 -3.61 0.08 -10.77
N THR A 193 -2.91 0.43 -11.86
CA THR A 193 -3.19 1.66 -12.63
C THR A 193 -4.54 1.64 -13.32
N LYS A 194 -5.16 0.49 -13.54
CA LYS A 194 -6.57 0.41 -13.93
C LYS A 194 -7.48 1.30 -13.07
N PHE A 195 -7.13 1.46 -11.79
CA PHE A 195 -7.89 2.23 -10.81
C PHE A 195 -7.24 3.58 -10.42
N ALA A 196 -6.02 3.84 -10.90
CA ALA A 196 -5.28 5.07 -10.56
C ALA A 196 -5.01 5.96 -11.77
N TRP A 197 -5.34 5.50 -12.97
CA TRP A 197 -5.02 6.18 -14.22
C TRP A 197 -6.24 6.84 -14.87
N PRO A 198 -6.08 8.00 -15.53
CA PRO A 198 -4.88 8.87 -15.58
C PRO A 198 -4.72 9.71 -14.31
N ILE A 199 -5.75 9.86 -13.50
CA ILE A 199 -5.79 10.63 -12.27
C ILE A 199 -6.29 9.72 -11.14
N ALA A 200 -5.47 9.55 -10.12
CA ALA A 200 -5.80 8.74 -8.95
C ALA A 200 -6.77 9.46 -7.99
N ASP A 201 -7.83 10.04 -8.52
CA ASP A 201 -8.88 10.71 -7.74
C ASP A 201 -10.25 10.19 -8.14
N HIS A 202 -10.86 9.42 -7.24
CA HIS A 202 -12.23 8.92 -7.35
C HIS A 202 -13.19 9.67 -6.41
N GLY A 203 -12.90 10.94 -6.11
CA GLY A 203 -13.67 11.79 -5.20
C GLY A 203 -13.45 11.43 -3.73
N LEU A 204 -12.29 10.86 -3.38
CA LEU A 204 -11.92 10.57 -1.99
C LEU A 204 -11.91 11.83 -1.13
N ASP A 205 -11.52 12.99 -1.70
CA ASP A 205 -11.57 14.31 -1.06
C ASP A 205 -12.92 14.60 -0.39
N ARG A 206 -14.02 14.17 -1.02
CA ARG A 206 -15.40 14.38 -0.55
C ARG A 206 -15.80 13.40 0.55
N ARG A 207 -15.02 12.35 0.79
CA ARG A 207 -15.33 11.27 1.75
C ARG A 207 -14.40 11.21 2.94
N LEU A 208 -13.21 11.80 2.90
CA LEU A 208 -12.21 11.74 3.97
C LEU A 208 -12.77 12.16 5.35
N HIS A 209 -13.67 13.15 5.38
CA HIS A 209 -14.36 13.59 6.62
C HIS A 209 -15.18 12.49 7.30
N ARG A 210 -15.47 11.38 6.61
CA ARG A 210 -16.23 10.24 7.15
C ARG A 210 -15.35 9.24 7.89
N ILE A 211 -14.02 9.35 7.78
CA ILE A 211 -13.07 8.53 8.53
C ILE A 211 -13.19 8.91 10.00
N GLN A 212 -13.61 7.96 10.83
CA GLN A 212 -13.89 8.16 12.26
C GLN A 212 -12.89 7.45 13.18
N VAL A 213 -12.03 6.61 12.61
CA VAL A 213 -11.03 5.86 13.37
C VAL A 213 -9.79 6.71 13.60
N PRO A 214 -9.05 6.51 14.71
CA PRO A 214 -7.74 7.12 14.90
C PRO A 214 -6.87 6.88 13.66
N THR A 215 -6.31 7.96 13.11
CA THR A 215 -5.57 7.90 11.84
C THR A 215 -4.21 8.57 12.00
N LEU A 216 -3.16 7.85 11.59
CA LEU A 216 -1.80 8.37 11.42
C LEU A 216 -1.49 8.49 9.93
N ILE A 217 -1.00 9.64 9.51
CA ILE A 217 -0.56 9.93 8.15
C ILE A 217 0.95 10.16 8.21
N VAL A 218 1.73 9.32 7.52
CA VAL A 218 3.19 9.43 7.48
C VAL A 218 3.61 9.74 6.05
N TRP A 219 4.49 10.72 5.88
CA TRP A 219 4.92 11.17 4.55
C TRP A 219 6.41 11.44 4.50
N GLY A 220 7.06 11.10 3.39
CA GLY A 220 8.41 11.54 3.10
C GLY A 220 8.41 13.00 2.64
N ARG A 221 9.35 13.81 3.15
CA ARG A 221 9.47 15.22 2.73
C ARG A 221 9.88 15.35 1.27
N GLU A 222 10.73 14.44 0.82
CA GLU A 222 11.33 14.39 -0.52
C GLU A 222 10.55 13.46 -1.46
N ASP A 223 9.26 13.21 -1.15
CA ASP A 223 8.39 12.40 -2.01
C ASP A 223 8.18 13.08 -3.37
N ALA A 224 8.86 12.55 -4.39
CA ALA A 224 8.81 13.05 -5.76
C ALA A 224 7.64 12.46 -6.56
N LEU A 225 6.99 11.40 -6.07
CA LEU A 225 5.83 10.79 -6.73
C LEU A 225 4.53 11.42 -6.26
N VAL A 226 4.26 11.41 -4.95
CA VAL A 226 3.08 12.06 -4.39
C VAL A 226 3.55 13.17 -3.45
N PRO A 227 3.55 14.44 -3.93
CA PRO A 227 4.16 15.55 -3.22
C PRO A 227 3.67 15.68 -1.77
N VAL A 228 4.58 16.02 -0.85
CA VAL A 228 4.29 16.15 0.61
C VAL A 228 3.15 17.14 0.92
N ALA A 229 2.82 18.03 -0.01
CA ALA A 229 1.67 18.94 0.12
C ALA A 229 0.35 18.20 0.36
N TYR A 230 0.24 16.95 -0.11
CA TYR A 230 -0.94 16.11 0.12
C TYR A 230 -1.07 15.64 1.57
N ALA A 231 0.01 15.57 2.34
CA ALA A 231 -0.06 15.23 3.77
C ALA A 231 -0.98 16.20 4.53
N LYS A 232 -0.88 17.49 4.21
CA LYS A 232 -1.75 18.53 4.77
C LYS A 232 -3.20 18.37 4.30
N GLU A 233 -3.40 17.97 3.04
CA GLU A 233 -4.73 17.78 2.47
C GLU A 233 -5.47 16.63 3.18
N PHE A 234 -4.83 15.48 3.36
CA PHE A 234 -5.38 14.38 4.14
C PHE A 234 -5.62 14.80 5.59
N GLY A 235 -4.62 15.39 6.26
CA GLY A 235 -4.69 15.78 7.65
C GLY A 235 -5.81 16.80 7.94
N SER A 236 -6.05 17.76 7.03
CA SER A 236 -7.10 18.76 7.20
C SER A 236 -8.52 18.21 7.05
N ARG A 237 -8.68 17.07 6.35
CA ARG A 237 -9.98 16.47 6.06
C ARG A 237 -10.33 15.29 6.96
N ILE A 238 -9.35 14.69 7.65
CA ILE A 238 -9.57 13.58 8.58
C ILE A 238 -9.50 14.13 10.01
N ALA A 239 -10.64 14.27 10.66
CA ALA A 239 -10.73 14.86 11.99
C ALA A 239 -9.92 14.05 13.02
N GLY A 240 -9.05 14.74 13.78
CA GLY A 240 -8.23 14.11 14.81
C GLY A 240 -7.08 13.25 14.29
N SER A 241 -6.77 13.29 13.00
CA SER A 241 -5.60 12.61 12.44
C SER A 241 -4.31 13.23 12.94
N GLN A 242 -3.28 12.39 13.07
CA GLN A 242 -1.90 12.81 13.31
C GLN A 242 -1.16 12.81 11.97
N VAL A 243 -0.36 13.83 11.71
CA VAL A 243 0.46 13.93 10.50
C VAL A 243 1.92 13.98 10.91
N GLU A 244 2.71 13.06 10.38
CA GLU A 244 4.16 13.02 10.56
C GLU A 244 4.85 13.11 9.20
N VAL A 245 5.72 14.10 9.05
CA VAL A 245 6.56 14.27 7.85
C VAL A 245 7.99 13.93 8.24
N ILE A 246 8.57 12.96 7.54
CA ILE A 246 9.90 12.44 7.80
C ILE A 246 10.88 13.05 6.79
N ASP A 247 11.92 13.72 7.29
CA ASP A 247 13.01 14.28 6.46
C ASP A 247 13.92 13.15 5.94
N ASP A 248 14.62 13.38 4.84
CA ASP A 248 15.47 12.41 4.12
C ASP A 248 14.69 11.16 3.72
N CYS A 249 13.46 11.34 3.26
CA CYS A 249 12.51 10.28 2.98
C CYS A 249 11.67 10.61 1.75
N GLY A 250 11.65 9.71 0.78
CA GLY A 250 10.82 9.79 -0.42
C GLY A 250 9.49 9.06 -0.25
N HIS A 251 8.96 8.56 -1.36
CA HIS A 251 7.66 7.88 -1.42
C HIS A 251 7.64 6.53 -0.69
N ALA A 252 8.75 5.79 -0.74
CA ALA A 252 8.88 4.48 -0.08
C ALA A 252 9.31 4.62 1.39
N VAL A 253 8.47 5.23 2.21
CA VAL A 253 8.76 5.56 3.62
C VAL A 253 9.41 4.43 4.41
N PRO A 254 8.93 3.16 4.35
CA PRO A 254 9.55 2.06 5.09
C PRO A 254 10.94 1.63 4.57
N VAL A 255 11.30 2.04 3.36
CA VAL A 255 12.61 1.71 2.75
C VAL A 255 13.63 2.81 3.08
N ASP A 256 13.24 4.07 2.87
CA ASP A 256 14.16 5.20 3.10
C ASP A 256 14.42 5.42 4.60
N GLN A 257 13.38 5.30 5.43
CA GLN A 257 13.48 5.59 6.87
C GLN A 257 12.80 4.47 7.71
N PRO A 258 13.33 3.24 7.70
CA PRO A 258 12.70 2.08 8.35
C PRO A 258 12.53 2.27 9.86
N GLU A 259 13.53 2.81 10.56
CA GLU A 259 13.49 2.99 12.01
C GLU A 259 12.53 4.12 12.44
N ARG A 260 12.53 5.24 11.71
CA ARG A 260 11.65 6.38 11.99
C ARG A 260 10.20 6.01 11.71
N SER A 261 9.93 5.40 10.56
CA SER A 261 8.60 4.90 10.22
C SER A 261 8.10 3.85 11.22
N TRP A 262 8.97 2.92 11.63
CA TRP A 262 8.63 1.94 12.66
C TRP A 262 8.25 2.59 13.98
N THR A 263 9.04 3.57 14.45
CA THR A 263 8.79 4.26 15.72
C THR A 263 7.43 4.95 15.71
N ALA A 264 7.14 5.72 14.66
CA ALA A 264 5.86 6.40 14.50
C ALA A 264 4.67 5.42 14.48
N ILE A 265 4.76 4.39 13.64
CA ILE A 265 3.68 3.44 13.41
C ILE A 265 3.46 2.54 14.64
N SER A 266 4.53 1.97 15.21
CA SER A 266 4.40 1.07 16.36
C SER A 266 3.88 1.80 17.60
N GLY A 267 4.30 3.04 17.82
CA GLY A 267 3.78 3.90 18.90
C GLY A 267 2.28 4.18 18.72
N PHE A 268 1.86 4.52 17.50
CA PHE A 268 0.46 4.79 17.19
C PHE A 268 -0.43 3.54 17.29
N LEU A 269 0.04 2.39 16.84
CA LEU A 269 -0.74 1.15 16.88
C LEU A 269 -0.87 0.57 18.29
N ALA A 270 0.07 0.87 19.20
CA ALA A 270 0.06 0.39 20.59
C ALA A 270 -0.89 1.18 21.51
N GLY A 271 -1.17 2.45 21.22
CA GLY A 271 -2.04 3.35 22.00
C GLY A 271 -3.50 3.22 21.62
#